data_f3333a328ea9945d19e00872ef5b8319
#
_entry.id   f3333a328ea9945d19e00872ef5b8319
#
_cell.length_a   1.000
_cell.length_b   1.000
_cell.length_c   1.000
_cell.angle_alpha   90.00
_cell.angle_beta   90.00
_cell.angle_gamma   90.00
#
_symmetry.space_group_name_H-M   'P 1'
#
loop_
_entity.id
_entity.type
_entity.pdbx_description
1 polymer ?
#
loop_
_entity_poly.entity_id
_entity_poly.type
_entity_poly.pdbx_seq_one_letter_code
_entity_poly.pdbx_strand_id
1 'polypeptide(L)'
;MEKAKNRLAIALACLLTMAAVCSCNKFKGDVEVPAYVHLDRIDIVPQAQNAPSVEAGFYTSIVDAVQLICWFEGDDAETTLGVFQLPCTIPVLRHGTAKYLRVVPVVKQNGIAGTRIAYPYYQTIRLENITFAADSVTNLGRYDSHTGQWYLQGHYYSRDYIEILSEDYFEPTSFSINFDSTLTWMRNDPENACTGQGYGLFEVPDSVTVASFYITTSYSPANTKILYLEMDYKTDLDLYINMMGFTTSSSGTASSNSVMTLYQNSKWQKIYINLGRTWSQFNYNTPITLFFQAANPDHKGGRIMLDNVKVITI
;
A
#
# COMPACT_ATOMS: atom_id res chain seq x y z
N MET A 1 -66.97 21.64 -37.07
CA MET A 1 -66.37 20.38 -36.57
C MET A 1 -64.87 20.51 -36.24
N GLU A 2 -64.11 21.29 -36.95
CA GLU A 2 -62.63 21.45 -36.74
C GLU A 2 -62.24 22.12 -35.43
N LYS A 3 -63.03 23.18 -35.02
CA LYS A 3 -62.76 23.85 -33.73
C LYS A 3 -62.99 22.96 -32.48
N ALA A 4 -63.89 21.97 -32.59
CA ALA A 4 -64.10 21.03 -31.50
C ALA A 4 -63.00 19.98 -31.40
N LYS A 5 -62.45 19.53 -32.55
CA LYS A 5 -61.30 18.59 -32.58
C LYS A 5 -60.00 19.23 -32.00
N ASN A 6 -59.73 20.52 -32.30
CA ASN A 6 -58.57 21.21 -31.75
C ASN A 6 -58.68 21.42 -30.23
N ARG A 7 -59.88 21.72 -29.71
CA ARG A 7 -60.10 21.86 -28.27
C ARG A 7 -59.91 20.54 -27.52
N LEU A 8 -60.38 19.43 -28.14
CA LEU A 8 -60.20 18.09 -27.57
C LEU A 8 -58.68 17.67 -27.55
N ALA A 9 -57.95 17.97 -28.63
CA ALA A 9 -56.53 17.71 -28.72
C ALA A 9 -55.68 18.49 -27.69
N ILE A 10 -56.03 19.76 -27.48
CA ILE A 10 -55.39 20.62 -26.47
C ILE A 10 -55.69 20.10 -25.05
N ALA A 11 -56.94 19.72 -24.77
CA ALA A 11 -57.31 19.16 -23.47
C ALA A 11 -56.59 17.83 -23.19
N LEU A 12 -56.46 16.96 -24.21
CA LEU A 12 -55.74 15.70 -24.09
C LEU A 12 -54.24 15.91 -23.88
N ALA A 13 -53.63 16.88 -24.55
CA ALA A 13 -52.22 17.26 -24.35
C ALA A 13 -51.95 17.81 -22.95
N CYS A 14 -52.87 18.68 -22.43
CA CYS A 14 -52.75 19.18 -21.05
C CYS A 14 -52.96 18.08 -20.01
N LEU A 15 -53.82 17.09 -20.26
CA LEU A 15 -53.99 15.95 -19.35
C LEU A 15 -52.76 15.03 -19.33
N LEU A 16 -52.15 14.81 -20.50
CA LEU A 16 -50.91 14.04 -20.63
C LEU A 16 -49.70 14.74 -19.95
N THR A 17 -49.59 16.06 -20.05
CA THR A 17 -48.55 16.81 -19.37
C THR A 17 -48.76 16.84 -17.86
N MET A 18 -49.99 16.97 -17.35
CA MET A 18 -50.29 16.84 -15.92
C MET A 18 -49.99 15.43 -15.39
N ALA A 19 -50.27 14.38 -16.13
CA ALA A 19 -49.95 13.01 -15.73
C ALA A 19 -48.43 12.77 -15.68
N ALA A 20 -47.66 13.37 -16.58
CA ALA A 20 -46.18 13.30 -16.58
C ALA A 20 -45.56 14.03 -15.41
N VAL A 21 -46.09 15.18 -14.97
CA VAL A 21 -45.58 15.96 -13.82
C VAL A 21 -45.94 15.26 -12.50
N CYS A 22 -47.09 14.57 -12.41
CA CYS A 22 -47.45 13.80 -11.21
C CYS A 22 -46.66 12.47 -11.07
N SER A 23 -45.99 11.99 -12.11
CA SER A 23 -45.21 10.76 -12.06
C SER A 23 -43.88 10.89 -11.30
N CYS A 24 -43.36 12.11 -11.13
CA CYS A 24 -42.10 12.32 -10.40
C CYS A 24 -42.19 12.18 -8.88
N ASN A 25 -43.41 12.04 -8.31
CA ASN A 25 -43.59 11.95 -6.86
C ASN A 25 -43.68 10.52 -6.30
N LYS A 26 -43.47 9.48 -7.11
CA LYS A 26 -43.52 8.09 -6.66
C LYS A 26 -42.19 7.49 -6.22
N PHE A 27 -41.09 8.25 -6.24
CA PHE A 27 -39.84 7.88 -5.57
C PHE A 27 -39.73 8.53 -4.19
N LYS A 28 -40.78 8.43 -3.37
CA LYS A 28 -40.64 8.47 -1.90
C LYS A 28 -40.48 7.03 -1.40
N GLY A 29 -39.45 6.34 -1.82
CA GLY A 29 -38.85 5.35 -0.96
C GLY A 29 -38.27 6.13 0.22
N ASP A 30 -38.43 5.64 1.43
CA ASP A 30 -37.70 6.16 2.58
C ASP A 30 -36.23 6.11 2.19
N VAL A 31 -35.67 7.28 1.85
CA VAL A 31 -34.24 7.40 1.56
C VAL A 31 -33.58 7.26 2.93
N GLU A 32 -33.00 6.08 3.19
CA GLU A 32 -32.19 5.91 4.38
C GLU A 32 -31.07 6.94 4.33
N VAL A 33 -31.08 7.87 5.28
CA VAL A 33 -30.03 8.88 5.43
C VAL A 33 -28.81 8.15 5.97
N PRO A 34 -27.69 8.08 5.25
CA PRO A 34 -26.52 7.33 5.72
C PRO A 34 -25.89 8.01 6.93
N ALA A 35 -25.23 7.21 7.77
CA ALA A 35 -24.15 7.67 8.61
C ALA A 35 -22.86 7.73 7.78
N TYR A 36 -21.86 8.44 8.24
CA TYR A 36 -20.56 8.52 7.55
C TYR A 36 -19.42 8.12 8.48
N VAL A 37 -18.42 7.48 7.91
CA VAL A 37 -17.15 7.18 8.57
C VAL A 37 -16.02 7.91 7.86
N HIS A 38 -15.20 8.62 8.62
CA HIS A 38 -14.10 9.40 8.08
C HIS A 38 -12.75 8.94 8.65
N LEU A 39 -11.75 8.83 7.77
CA LEU A 39 -10.37 8.53 8.12
C LEU A 39 -9.44 9.14 7.06
N ASP A 40 -8.40 9.87 7.52
CA ASP A 40 -7.42 10.48 6.61
C ASP A 40 -6.23 9.56 6.34
N ARG A 41 -5.65 8.96 7.41
CA ARG A 41 -4.44 8.14 7.26
C ARG A 41 -4.32 7.06 8.35
N ILE A 42 -3.44 6.09 8.10
CA ILE A 42 -2.95 5.14 9.10
C ILE A 42 -1.44 5.29 9.21
N ASP A 43 -0.97 5.54 10.42
CA ASP A 43 0.46 5.61 10.74
C ASP A 43 0.88 4.29 11.37
N ILE A 44 1.89 3.62 10.81
CA ILE A 44 2.46 2.42 11.40
C ILE A 44 3.49 2.84 12.43
N VAL A 45 3.27 2.45 13.67
CA VAL A 45 4.08 2.85 14.82
C VAL A 45 4.62 1.64 15.59
N PRO A 46 5.69 1.80 16.40
CA PRO A 46 6.20 0.74 17.26
C PRO A 46 5.14 0.21 18.22
N GLN A 47 5.15 -1.09 18.47
CA GLN A 47 4.46 -1.61 19.65
C GLN A 47 5.27 -1.26 20.90
N ALA A 48 4.62 -0.73 21.94
CA ALA A 48 5.28 -0.28 23.16
C ALA A 48 6.14 -1.35 23.86
N GLN A 49 5.86 -2.64 23.64
CA GLN A 49 6.60 -3.77 24.21
C GLN A 49 7.87 -4.13 23.43
N ASN A 50 8.02 -3.68 22.17
CA ASN A 50 9.13 -4.04 21.29
C ASN A 50 9.95 -2.81 20.84
N ALA A 51 9.72 -1.66 21.48
CA ALA A 51 10.18 -0.36 21.00
C ALA A 51 11.65 0.02 21.20
N PRO A 52 12.47 -0.59 22.05
CA PRO A 52 13.73 0.10 22.41
C PRO A 52 14.86 0.00 21.41
N SER A 53 14.77 -0.80 20.37
CA SER A 53 15.91 -1.03 19.48
C SER A 53 15.61 -0.96 17.98
N VAL A 54 14.40 -0.61 17.59
CA VAL A 54 14.05 -0.55 16.17
C VAL A 54 14.16 0.89 15.69
N GLU A 55 15.01 1.09 14.71
CA GLU A 55 15.30 2.40 14.15
C GLU A 55 14.08 3.01 13.43
N ALA A 56 14.06 4.33 13.33
CA ALA A 56 12.94 5.09 12.78
C ALA A 56 12.51 4.62 11.38
N GLY A 57 13.47 4.20 10.55
CA GLY A 57 13.23 3.70 9.21
C GLY A 57 12.39 2.42 9.13
N PHE A 58 12.34 1.60 10.19
CA PHE A 58 11.53 0.39 10.21
C PHE A 58 10.03 0.69 10.01
N TYR A 59 9.58 1.80 10.55
CA TYR A 59 8.15 2.15 10.56
C TYR A 59 7.73 3.05 9.40
N THR A 60 8.61 3.31 8.43
CA THR A 60 8.17 4.00 7.22
C THR A 60 7.12 3.18 6.50
N SER A 61 5.97 3.77 6.28
CA SER A 61 4.85 3.08 5.64
C SER A 61 4.00 4.07 4.85
N ILE A 62 3.43 3.57 3.76
CA ILE A 62 2.35 4.25 3.05
C ILE A 62 1.19 3.29 2.98
N VAL A 63 0.20 3.49 3.84
CA VAL A 63 -1.09 2.81 3.77
C VAL A 63 -1.96 3.58 2.77
N ASP A 64 -2.17 3.01 1.59
CA ASP A 64 -2.87 3.66 0.47
C ASP A 64 -4.39 3.62 0.62
N ALA A 65 -4.89 2.56 1.24
CA ALA A 65 -6.32 2.32 1.39
C ALA A 65 -6.62 1.54 2.68
N VAL A 66 -7.90 1.41 2.98
CA VAL A 66 -8.39 0.60 4.09
C VAL A 66 -9.50 -0.32 3.61
N GLN A 67 -9.50 -1.56 4.09
CA GLN A 67 -10.68 -2.41 4.05
C GLN A 67 -11.42 -2.28 5.38
N LEU A 68 -12.70 -1.96 5.32
CA LEU A 68 -13.57 -1.84 6.49
C LEU A 68 -14.51 -3.04 6.60
N ILE A 69 -14.53 -3.65 7.77
CA ILE A 69 -15.38 -4.81 8.09
C ILE A 69 -16.06 -4.51 9.43
N CYS A 70 -17.37 -4.57 9.45
CA CYS A 70 -18.18 -4.17 10.59
C CYS A 70 -19.00 -5.35 11.13
N TRP A 71 -19.15 -5.45 12.45
CA TRP A 71 -20.08 -6.35 13.08
C TRP A 71 -21.06 -5.55 13.94
N PHE A 72 -22.29 -5.43 13.48
CA PHE A 72 -23.32 -4.77 14.25
C PHE A 72 -23.91 -5.71 15.34
N GLU A 73 -24.41 -5.13 16.40
CA GLU A 73 -25.13 -5.89 17.42
C GLU A 73 -26.38 -6.56 16.81
N GLY A 74 -26.55 -7.84 17.14
CA GLY A 74 -27.64 -8.66 16.62
C GLY A 74 -27.40 -9.32 15.25
N ASP A 75 -26.22 -9.12 14.64
CA ASP A 75 -25.86 -9.83 13.41
C ASP A 75 -25.22 -11.18 13.72
N ASP A 76 -25.44 -12.13 12.81
CA ASP A 76 -24.82 -13.45 12.87
C ASP A 76 -23.41 -13.48 12.24
N ALA A 77 -23.04 -12.46 11.46
CA ALA A 77 -21.77 -12.40 10.75
C ALA A 77 -21.26 -10.96 10.55
N GLU A 78 -19.96 -10.86 10.26
CA GLU A 78 -19.32 -9.60 9.83
C GLU A 78 -19.83 -9.18 8.43
N THR A 79 -19.96 -7.88 8.25
CA THR A 79 -20.27 -7.26 6.94
C THR A 79 -19.08 -6.47 6.44
N THR A 80 -18.57 -6.79 5.26
CA THR A 80 -17.54 -5.99 4.58
C THR A 80 -18.17 -4.77 3.97
N LEU A 81 -17.78 -3.58 4.41
CA LEU A 81 -18.23 -2.30 3.85
C LEU A 81 -17.54 -1.99 2.52
N GLY A 82 -16.30 -2.41 2.35
CA GLY A 82 -15.53 -2.21 1.12
C GLY A 82 -14.05 -1.92 1.36
N VAL A 83 -13.35 -1.59 0.25
CA VAL A 83 -11.97 -1.10 0.25
C VAL A 83 -11.97 0.33 -0.28
N PHE A 84 -11.41 1.25 0.50
CA PHE A 84 -11.49 2.68 0.24
C PHE A 84 -10.11 3.32 0.29
N GLN A 85 -9.80 4.11 -0.71
CA GLN A 85 -8.54 4.86 -0.75
C GLN A 85 -8.56 5.98 0.29
N LEU A 86 -7.45 6.15 1.00
CA LEU A 86 -7.25 7.23 1.96
C LEU A 86 -6.81 8.55 1.26
N PRO A 87 -7.25 9.71 1.74
CA PRO A 87 -8.29 9.91 2.76
C PRO A 87 -9.68 9.56 2.24
N CYS A 88 -10.60 9.14 3.13
CA CYS A 88 -11.94 8.77 2.73
C CYS A 88 -13.03 9.20 3.73
N THR A 89 -14.22 9.49 3.19
CA THR A 89 -15.47 9.62 3.94
C THR A 89 -16.49 8.70 3.29
N ILE A 90 -16.98 7.71 4.02
CA ILE A 90 -17.69 6.57 3.48
C ILE A 90 -19.11 6.56 4.03
N PRO A 91 -20.14 6.45 3.20
CA PRO A 91 -21.51 6.27 3.68
C PRO A 91 -21.72 4.84 4.23
N VAL A 92 -22.33 4.76 5.39
CA VAL A 92 -22.78 3.52 6.04
C VAL A 92 -24.29 3.59 6.15
N LEU A 93 -24.99 2.75 5.41
CA LEU A 93 -26.47 2.77 5.36
C LEU A 93 -27.11 2.23 6.62
N ARG A 94 -26.38 1.45 7.41
CA ARG A 94 -26.89 0.89 8.66
C ARG A 94 -26.56 1.80 9.85
N HIS A 95 -27.57 2.08 10.66
CA HIS A 95 -27.46 2.86 11.89
C HIS A 95 -27.35 1.94 13.12
N GLY A 96 -26.93 2.52 14.25
CA GLY A 96 -26.80 1.83 15.54
C GLY A 96 -25.34 1.63 15.95
N THR A 97 -25.16 0.86 17.01
CA THR A 97 -23.83 0.58 17.55
C THR A 97 -23.29 -0.72 16.94
N ALA A 98 -22.13 -0.61 16.31
CA ALA A 98 -21.37 -1.78 15.93
C ALA A 98 -20.62 -2.32 17.13
N LYS A 99 -20.68 -3.63 17.35
CA LYS A 99 -19.87 -4.33 18.35
C LYS A 99 -18.39 -4.04 18.13
N TYR A 100 -17.96 -4.05 16.85
CA TYR A 100 -16.65 -3.59 16.44
C TYR A 100 -16.60 -3.22 14.96
N LEU A 101 -15.63 -2.38 14.61
CA LEU A 101 -15.18 -2.07 13.27
C LEU A 101 -13.73 -2.51 13.11
N ARG A 102 -13.45 -3.39 12.17
CA ARG A 102 -12.09 -3.79 11.78
C ARG A 102 -11.63 -2.91 10.64
N VAL A 103 -10.50 -2.26 10.83
CA VAL A 103 -9.81 -1.45 9.85
C VAL A 103 -8.55 -2.19 9.43
N VAL A 104 -8.55 -2.72 8.21
CA VAL A 104 -7.44 -3.52 7.67
C VAL A 104 -6.60 -2.61 6.78
N PRO A 105 -5.32 -2.37 7.11
CA PRO A 105 -4.43 -1.58 6.27
C PRO A 105 -4.19 -2.23 4.90
N VAL A 106 -4.32 -1.45 3.85
CA VAL A 106 -4.19 -1.90 2.46
C VAL A 106 -3.10 -1.11 1.77
N VAL A 107 -2.21 -1.81 1.06
CA VAL A 107 -1.11 -1.22 0.29
C VAL A 107 -1.25 -1.51 -1.20
N LYS A 108 -0.57 -0.72 -2.03
CA LYS A 108 -0.39 -1.02 -3.45
C LYS A 108 0.71 -2.06 -3.61
N GLN A 109 0.34 -3.31 -3.83
CA GLN A 109 1.33 -4.34 -4.16
C GLN A 109 1.99 -4.00 -5.50
N ASN A 110 3.30 -4.06 -5.55
CA ASN A 110 4.12 -3.73 -6.71
C ASN A 110 3.85 -2.30 -7.26
N GLY A 111 3.44 -1.37 -6.40
CA GLY A 111 3.15 0.01 -6.78
C GLY A 111 1.90 0.22 -7.66
N ILE A 112 1.14 -0.84 -7.96
CA ILE A 112 0.03 -0.81 -8.90
C ILE A 112 -1.29 -0.56 -8.18
N ALA A 113 -2.02 0.47 -8.55
CA ALA A 113 -3.29 0.83 -7.91
C ALA A 113 -4.38 -0.27 -8.04
N GLY A 114 -4.35 -1.05 -9.10
CA GLY A 114 -5.27 -2.18 -9.31
C GLY A 114 -4.97 -3.41 -8.45
N THR A 115 -3.82 -3.46 -7.79
CA THR A 115 -3.39 -4.59 -6.95
C THR A 115 -3.31 -4.18 -5.46
N ARG A 116 -4.33 -3.50 -4.98
CA ARG A 116 -4.48 -3.19 -3.56
C ARG A 116 -4.77 -4.45 -2.77
N ILE A 117 -3.97 -4.72 -1.75
CA ILE A 117 -4.11 -5.89 -0.88
C ILE A 117 -4.05 -5.50 0.58
N ALA A 118 -4.75 -6.25 1.43
CA ALA A 118 -4.47 -6.27 2.86
C ALA A 118 -3.01 -6.69 3.05
N TYR A 119 -2.21 -5.82 3.67
CA TYR A 119 -0.79 -6.10 3.76
C TYR A 119 -0.52 -7.15 4.85
N PRO A 120 0.09 -8.30 4.51
CA PRO A 120 0.14 -9.44 5.41
C PRO A 120 0.96 -9.20 6.69
N TYR A 121 1.81 -8.18 6.70
CA TYR A 121 2.66 -7.87 7.86
C TYR A 121 2.10 -6.79 8.78
N TYR A 122 0.98 -6.13 8.42
CA TYR A 122 0.31 -5.15 9.27
C TYR A 122 -0.85 -5.78 10.04
N GLN A 123 -0.95 -5.45 11.30
CA GLN A 123 -2.07 -5.88 12.14
C GLN A 123 -3.37 -5.18 11.71
N THR A 124 -4.47 -5.91 11.80
CA THR A 124 -5.80 -5.33 11.71
C THR A 124 -6.07 -4.49 12.96
N ILE A 125 -6.52 -3.26 12.78
CA ILE A 125 -6.94 -2.38 13.86
C ILE A 125 -8.40 -2.69 14.17
N ARG A 126 -8.71 -2.95 15.43
CA ARG A 126 -10.08 -3.20 15.89
C ARG A 126 -10.54 -2.07 16.79
N LEU A 127 -11.65 -1.46 16.40
CA LEU A 127 -12.31 -0.39 17.17
C LEU A 127 -13.63 -0.93 17.70
N GLU A 128 -13.83 -0.82 19.02
CA GLU A 128 -15.01 -1.36 19.70
C GLU A 128 -16.09 -0.26 19.87
N ASN A 129 -17.36 -0.69 19.89
CA ASN A 129 -18.51 0.14 20.24
C ASN A 129 -18.65 1.43 19.41
N ILE A 130 -18.43 1.33 18.09
CA ILE A 130 -18.57 2.46 17.17
C ILE A 130 -20.06 2.69 16.88
N THR A 131 -20.52 3.91 17.10
CA THR A 131 -21.91 4.28 16.84
C THR A 131 -22.04 5.03 15.51
N PHE A 132 -22.97 4.57 14.70
CA PHE A 132 -23.33 5.16 13.41
C PHE A 132 -24.70 5.82 13.53
N ALA A 133 -24.73 7.15 13.59
CA ALA A 133 -25.96 7.92 13.63
C ALA A 133 -26.27 8.55 12.27
N ALA A 134 -27.54 8.57 11.89
CA ALA A 134 -27.98 9.17 10.64
C ALA A 134 -27.47 10.61 10.50
N ASP A 135 -27.06 11.00 9.29
CA ASP A 135 -26.59 12.34 8.95
C ASP A 135 -25.42 12.85 9.82
N SER A 136 -24.63 11.92 10.34
CA SER A 136 -23.46 12.28 11.16
C SER A 136 -22.17 11.62 10.64
N VAL A 137 -21.04 12.26 10.91
CA VAL A 137 -19.71 11.75 10.56
C VAL A 137 -19.04 11.22 11.82
N THR A 138 -18.70 9.94 11.81
CA THR A 138 -17.87 9.31 12.84
C THR A 138 -16.42 9.34 12.38
N ASN A 139 -15.60 10.17 13.01
CA ASN A 139 -14.18 10.25 12.73
C ASN A 139 -13.45 9.09 13.45
N LEU A 140 -12.63 8.33 12.71
CA LEU A 140 -11.89 7.21 13.29
C LEU A 140 -10.52 7.67 13.82
N GLY A 141 -10.21 7.23 15.04
CA GLY A 141 -8.90 7.43 15.64
C GLY A 141 -8.72 8.77 16.36
N ARG A 142 -7.57 9.38 16.17
CA ARG A 142 -7.15 10.62 16.85
C ARG A 142 -7.04 11.78 15.86
N TYR A 143 -7.31 12.99 16.34
CA TYR A 143 -7.11 14.19 15.56
C TYR A 143 -5.70 14.73 15.78
N ASP A 144 -4.99 14.95 14.69
CA ASP A 144 -3.67 15.58 14.68
C ASP A 144 -3.84 17.07 14.37
N SER A 145 -3.66 17.92 15.37
CA SER A 145 -3.83 19.37 15.24
C SER A 145 -2.77 20.05 14.37
N HIS A 146 -1.62 19.41 14.12
CA HIS A 146 -0.58 19.97 13.27
C HIS A 146 -0.89 19.78 11.78
N THR A 147 -1.47 18.64 11.43
CA THR A 147 -1.83 18.32 10.03
C THR A 147 -3.29 18.56 9.72
N GLY A 148 -4.15 18.74 10.75
CA GLY A 148 -5.59 18.85 10.59
C GLY A 148 -6.28 17.52 10.19
N GLN A 149 -5.65 16.38 10.44
CA GLN A 149 -6.07 15.06 9.96
C GLN A 149 -6.48 14.11 11.08
N TRP A 150 -7.41 13.22 10.78
CA TRP A 150 -7.76 12.08 11.62
C TRP A 150 -6.94 10.87 11.24
N TYR A 151 -6.31 10.22 12.21
CA TYR A 151 -5.44 9.08 11.96
C TYR A 151 -5.64 7.93 12.95
N LEU A 152 -5.37 6.73 12.48
CA LEU A 152 -5.25 5.53 13.30
C LEU A 152 -3.78 5.13 13.41
N GLN A 153 -3.43 4.54 14.55
CA GLN A 153 -2.14 3.89 14.73
C GLN A 153 -2.30 2.40 14.43
N GLY A 154 -1.49 1.93 13.49
CA GLY A 154 -1.34 0.53 13.16
C GLY A 154 0.02 0.01 13.59
N HIS A 155 0.21 -1.29 13.57
CA HIS A 155 1.45 -1.95 13.96
C HIS A 155 1.81 -3.03 12.95
N TYR A 156 3.10 -3.35 12.84
CA TYR A 156 3.52 -4.63 12.29
C TYR A 156 3.11 -5.77 13.23
N TYR A 157 2.94 -6.96 12.71
CA TYR A 157 2.94 -8.15 13.55
C TYR A 157 4.27 -8.25 14.33
N SER A 158 4.24 -8.91 15.47
CA SER A 158 5.44 -9.09 16.28
C SER A 158 6.50 -9.87 15.50
N ARG A 159 7.78 -9.68 15.85
CA ARG A 159 8.90 -10.44 15.26
C ARG A 159 8.83 -11.96 15.52
N ASP A 160 7.94 -12.41 16.40
CA ASP A 160 7.64 -13.84 16.58
C ASP A 160 6.76 -14.39 15.44
N TYR A 161 6.08 -13.52 14.70
CA TYR A 161 5.21 -13.87 13.59
C TYR A 161 5.82 -13.58 12.23
N ILE A 162 6.69 -12.56 12.15
CA ILE A 162 7.33 -12.16 10.91
C ILE A 162 8.84 -12.33 11.06
N GLU A 163 9.47 -12.86 10.03
CA GLU A 163 10.92 -12.95 9.94
C GLU A 163 11.45 -11.86 9.03
N ILE A 164 12.37 -11.04 9.54
CA ILE A 164 13.09 -10.05 8.75
C ILE A 164 14.40 -10.72 8.34
N LEU A 165 14.49 -11.10 7.08
CA LEU A 165 15.65 -11.78 6.51
C LEU A 165 16.84 -10.84 6.37
N SER A 166 16.56 -9.56 6.08
CA SER A 166 17.55 -8.50 6.03
C SER A 166 16.87 -7.14 6.12
N GLU A 167 17.58 -6.16 6.69
CA GLU A 167 17.10 -4.80 6.80
C GLU A 167 18.28 -3.81 6.77
N ASP A 168 18.09 -2.65 6.13
CA ASP A 168 19.00 -1.52 6.17
C ASP A 168 18.23 -0.20 6.07
N TYR A 169 18.44 0.66 7.02
CA TYR A 169 17.83 2.00 7.09
C TYR A 169 18.86 3.09 6.82
N PHE A 170 20.10 2.68 6.50
CA PHE A 170 21.25 3.54 6.25
C PHE A 170 21.56 4.55 7.39
N GLU A 171 21.04 4.25 8.56
CA GLU A 171 21.34 4.99 9.78
C GLU A 171 22.65 4.49 10.42
N PRO A 172 23.33 5.32 11.26
CA PRO A 172 24.62 4.93 11.87
C PRO A 172 24.58 3.63 12.68
N THR A 173 23.42 3.22 13.15
CA THR A 173 23.17 2.04 13.98
C THR A 173 22.41 0.94 13.27
N SER A 174 22.09 1.11 11.96
CA SER A 174 21.31 0.11 11.23
C SER A 174 22.03 -1.21 11.07
N PHE A 175 21.22 -2.27 10.99
CA PHE A 175 21.68 -3.59 10.57
C PHE A 175 21.90 -3.57 9.06
N SER A 176 23.14 -3.62 8.64
CA SER A 176 23.48 -3.46 7.24
C SER A 176 23.09 -4.68 6.41
N ILE A 177 22.29 -4.47 5.37
CA ILE A 177 22.31 -5.33 4.20
C ILE A 177 23.68 -5.14 3.55
N ASN A 178 24.42 -6.22 3.37
CA ASN A 178 25.66 -6.15 2.60
C ASN A 178 25.31 -5.99 1.12
N PHE A 179 25.39 -4.76 0.63
CA PHE A 179 25.43 -4.49 -0.80
C PHE A 179 26.86 -4.72 -1.32
N ASP A 180 27.00 -4.95 -2.61
CA ASP A 180 28.31 -4.92 -3.23
C ASP A 180 28.95 -3.52 -3.12
N SER A 181 30.24 -3.43 -3.41
CA SER A 181 31.03 -2.20 -3.22
C SER A 181 30.63 -1.02 -4.11
N THR A 182 29.64 -1.20 -4.98
CA THR A 182 29.19 -0.16 -5.92
C THR A 182 28.13 0.75 -5.31
N LEU A 183 27.40 0.28 -4.28
CA LEU A 183 26.47 1.13 -3.54
C LEU A 183 27.24 1.89 -2.46
N THR A 184 27.20 3.21 -2.53
CA THR A 184 27.76 4.09 -1.53
C THR A 184 26.74 4.39 -0.44
N TRP A 185 27.11 4.25 0.82
CA TRP A 185 26.27 4.68 1.93
C TRP A 185 26.50 6.18 2.20
N MET A 186 25.49 6.99 1.95
CA MET A 186 25.49 8.41 2.25
C MET A 186 25.04 8.61 3.68
N ARG A 187 26.00 8.95 4.55
CA ARG A 187 25.77 9.25 5.98
C ARG A 187 25.73 10.76 6.19
N ASN A 188 24.91 11.21 7.14
CA ASN A 188 24.80 12.62 7.51
C ASN A 188 24.37 13.54 6.35
N ASP A 189 23.41 13.07 5.56
CA ASP A 189 22.76 13.84 4.50
C ASP A 189 21.23 13.83 4.66
N PRO A 190 20.71 14.39 5.77
CA PRO A 190 19.28 14.34 6.11
C PRO A 190 18.41 15.11 5.12
N GLU A 191 18.99 16.03 4.35
CA GLU A 191 18.25 16.80 3.34
C GLU A 191 17.84 15.93 2.13
N ASN A 192 18.63 14.91 1.83
CA ASN A 192 18.39 14.01 0.71
C ASN A 192 17.89 12.63 1.13
N ALA A 193 17.99 12.24 2.40
CA ALA A 193 17.44 10.99 2.90
C ALA A 193 15.91 10.96 2.84
N CYS A 194 15.33 9.78 2.72
CA CYS A 194 13.88 9.60 2.85
C CYS A 194 13.45 9.84 4.29
N THR A 195 14.20 9.24 5.20
CA THR A 195 14.04 9.40 6.65
C THR A 195 15.41 9.42 7.33
N GLY A 196 15.47 9.95 8.54
CA GLY A 196 16.69 9.93 9.34
C GLY A 196 17.83 10.75 8.74
N GLN A 197 19.02 10.18 8.67
CA GLN A 197 20.25 10.88 8.29
C GLN A 197 20.99 10.31 7.09
N GLY A 198 20.63 9.12 6.62
CA GLY A 198 21.37 8.42 5.58
C GLY A 198 20.51 7.75 4.53
N TYR A 199 21.14 7.35 3.44
CA TYR A 199 20.54 6.57 2.35
C TYR A 199 21.63 5.87 1.53
N GLY A 200 21.26 4.83 0.77
CA GLY A 200 22.13 4.18 -0.21
C GLY A 200 22.11 4.93 -1.53
N LEU A 201 23.28 5.23 -2.09
CA LEU A 201 23.45 5.91 -3.38
C LEU A 201 24.21 5.00 -4.34
N PHE A 202 23.64 4.78 -5.52
CA PHE A 202 24.28 4.16 -6.66
C PHE A 202 24.33 5.14 -7.82
N GLU A 203 25.54 5.55 -8.19
CA GLU A 203 25.77 6.45 -9.32
C GLU A 203 26.11 5.67 -10.57
N VAL A 204 25.34 5.91 -11.63
CA VAL A 204 25.53 5.30 -12.95
C VAL A 204 26.23 6.30 -13.85
N PRO A 205 27.48 6.01 -14.30
CA PRO A 205 28.19 6.88 -15.22
C PRO A 205 27.50 6.99 -16.59
N ASP A 206 27.69 8.13 -17.26
CA ASP A 206 27.24 8.36 -18.63
C ASP A 206 27.82 7.36 -19.63
N SER A 207 29.04 6.89 -19.40
CA SER A 207 29.74 5.92 -20.24
C SER A 207 29.16 4.51 -20.22
N VAL A 208 28.23 4.20 -19.31
CA VAL A 208 27.70 2.86 -19.08
C VAL A 208 26.25 2.78 -19.54
N THR A 209 25.92 1.80 -20.38
CA THR A 209 24.54 1.58 -20.87
C THR A 209 23.67 0.84 -19.84
N VAL A 210 24.26 -0.11 -19.11
CA VAL A 210 23.59 -0.89 -18.06
C VAL A 210 24.54 -1.03 -16.89
N ALA A 211 24.07 -0.66 -15.71
CA ALA A 211 24.80 -0.82 -14.47
C ALA A 211 24.03 -1.71 -13.51
N SER A 212 24.71 -2.46 -12.66
CA SER A 212 24.07 -3.39 -11.72
C SER A 212 24.71 -3.30 -10.35
N PHE A 213 23.91 -3.49 -9.31
CA PHE A 213 24.38 -3.71 -7.95
C PHE A 213 23.58 -4.83 -7.28
N TYR A 214 24.14 -5.46 -6.27
CA TYR A 214 23.63 -6.67 -5.67
C TYR A 214 23.47 -6.52 -4.17
N ILE A 215 22.42 -7.17 -3.63
CA ILE A 215 22.41 -7.53 -2.21
C ILE A 215 23.26 -8.81 -2.11
N THR A 216 24.37 -8.75 -1.38
CA THR A 216 25.30 -9.89 -1.26
C THR A 216 24.76 -11.01 -0.37
N THR A 217 23.74 -10.72 0.44
CA THR A 217 23.04 -11.72 1.27
C THR A 217 22.21 -12.64 0.39
N SER A 218 22.36 -13.93 0.59
CA SER A 218 21.51 -14.96 -0.03
C SER A 218 20.41 -15.36 0.95
N TYR A 219 19.19 -15.48 0.46
CA TYR A 219 18.03 -15.88 1.23
C TYR A 219 17.63 -17.31 0.90
N SER A 220 17.34 -18.10 1.93
CA SER A 220 16.81 -19.45 1.79
C SER A 220 15.50 -19.57 2.57
N PRO A 221 14.45 -18.86 2.14
CA PRO A 221 13.19 -18.86 2.87
C PRO A 221 12.51 -20.22 2.70
N ALA A 222 12.83 -21.13 3.60
CA ALA A 222 12.30 -22.49 3.59
C ALA A 222 10.77 -22.47 3.73
N ASN A 223 10.08 -23.00 2.72
CA ASN A 223 8.62 -23.22 2.71
C ASN A 223 7.73 -21.94 2.79
N THR A 224 8.28 -20.75 2.74
CA THR A 224 7.46 -19.55 2.75
C THR A 224 6.86 -19.27 1.37
N LYS A 225 5.59 -18.83 1.34
CA LYS A 225 4.93 -18.37 0.12
C LYS A 225 4.78 -16.85 0.10
N ILE A 226 5.06 -16.19 1.20
CA ILE A 226 4.84 -14.77 1.41
C ILE A 226 6.20 -14.12 1.68
N LEU A 227 6.78 -13.57 0.64
CA LEU A 227 8.08 -12.91 0.69
C LEU A 227 7.96 -11.54 0.02
N TYR A 228 8.35 -10.49 0.73
CA TYR A 228 8.31 -9.13 0.23
C TYR A 228 9.65 -8.43 0.36
N LEU A 229 9.93 -7.56 -0.61
CA LEU A 229 10.88 -6.49 -0.51
C LEU A 229 10.11 -5.19 -0.26
N GLU A 230 10.39 -4.53 0.85
CA GLU A 230 9.96 -3.17 1.13
C GLU A 230 11.16 -2.24 0.96
N MET A 231 10.96 -1.09 0.36
CA MET A 231 11.97 -0.05 0.30
C MET A 231 11.37 1.31 -0.04
N ASP A 232 12.05 2.35 0.36
CA ASP A 232 11.88 3.69 -0.19
C ASP A 232 12.91 3.88 -1.30
N TYR A 233 12.50 4.46 -2.42
CA TYR A 233 13.38 4.67 -3.56
C TYR A 233 13.12 5.98 -4.27
N LYS A 234 14.19 6.50 -4.87
CA LYS A 234 14.17 7.63 -5.80
C LYS A 234 15.20 7.35 -6.89
N THR A 235 14.84 7.53 -8.17
CA THR A 235 15.71 7.14 -9.27
C THR A 235 15.59 8.05 -10.48
N ASP A 236 16.76 8.41 -11.04
CA ASP A 236 16.87 9.16 -12.29
C ASP A 236 16.76 8.24 -13.53
N LEU A 237 16.88 6.91 -13.34
CA LEU A 237 16.89 5.88 -14.39
C LEU A 237 15.84 4.81 -14.13
N ASP A 238 15.42 4.08 -15.15
CA ASP A 238 14.60 2.90 -14.97
C ASP A 238 15.40 1.82 -14.24
N LEU A 239 14.84 1.31 -13.14
CA LEU A 239 15.48 0.33 -12.26
C LEU A 239 14.76 -1.01 -12.34
N TYR A 240 15.44 -2.01 -12.86
CA TYR A 240 14.97 -3.40 -12.93
C TYR A 240 15.35 -4.12 -11.66
N ILE A 241 14.36 -4.72 -11.00
CA ILE A 241 14.58 -5.60 -9.85
C ILE A 241 14.49 -7.02 -10.35
N ASN A 242 15.52 -7.78 -10.05
CA ASN A 242 15.67 -9.17 -10.47
C ASN A 242 15.99 -10.07 -9.28
N MET A 243 15.64 -11.32 -9.42
CA MET A 243 15.98 -12.39 -8.48
C MET A 243 16.85 -13.40 -9.20
N MET A 244 17.97 -13.76 -8.59
CA MET A 244 18.88 -14.77 -9.09
C MET A 244 18.91 -15.93 -8.11
N GLY A 245 18.84 -17.15 -8.64
CA GLY A 245 18.94 -18.38 -7.87
C GLY A 245 19.67 -19.44 -8.64
N PHE A 246 20.19 -20.41 -7.92
CA PHE A 246 20.83 -21.59 -8.54
C PHE A 246 19.78 -22.68 -8.66
N THR A 247 19.55 -23.16 -9.87
CA THR A 247 18.72 -24.35 -10.07
C THR A 247 19.53 -25.58 -9.69
N THR A 248 18.91 -26.54 -9.02
CA THR A 248 19.53 -27.81 -8.67
C THR A 248 19.66 -28.77 -9.87
N SER A 249 19.39 -28.30 -11.09
CA SER A 249 19.70 -29.05 -12.27
C SER A 249 21.20 -29.27 -12.35
N SER A 250 21.60 -30.45 -12.75
CA SER A 250 22.95 -30.99 -12.78
C SER A 250 24.07 -30.15 -13.44
N SER A 251 23.75 -28.97 -13.90
CA SER A 251 24.67 -28.00 -14.52
C SER A 251 25.13 -26.85 -13.61
N GLY A 252 24.56 -26.69 -12.41
CA GLY A 252 24.95 -25.62 -11.50
C GLY A 252 24.77 -24.19 -12.09
N THR A 253 23.91 -24.05 -13.10
CA THR A 253 23.72 -22.77 -13.80
C THR A 253 22.82 -21.86 -12.98
N ALA A 254 23.31 -20.66 -12.66
CA ALA A 254 22.47 -19.61 -12.09
C ALA A 254 21.42 -19.19 -13.11
N SER A 255 20.18 -19.06 -12.67
CA SER A 255 19.09 -18.46 -13.45
C SER A 255 18.67 -17.13 -12.85
N SER A 256 18.28 -16.19 -13.69
CA SER A 256 17.81 -14.88 -13.29
C SER A 256 16.40 -14.67 -13.82
N ASN A 257 15.51 -14.27 -12.93
CA ASN A 257 14.13 -13.95 -13.28
C ASN A 257 13.82 -12.49 -12.87
N SER A 258 13.17 -11.76 -13.79
CA SER A 258 12.73 -10.41 -13.50
C SER A 258 11.57 -10.41 -12.51
N VAL A 259 11.65 -9.54 -11.53
CA VAL A 259 10.57 -9.27 -10.56
C VAL A 259 9.68 -8.16 -11.07
N MET A 260 10.27 -6.98 -11.32
CA MET A 260 9.57 -5.81 -11.83
C MET A 260 10.53 -4.71 -12.28
N THR A 261 9.96 -3.69 -12.92
CA THR A 261 10.66 -2.44 -13.26
C THR A 261 10.08 -1.28 -12.45
N LEU A 262 10.93 -0.49 -11.84
CA LEU A 262 10.60 0.79 -11.25
C LEU A 262 10.97 1.90 -12.24
N TYR A 263 10.02 2.77 -12.51
CA TYR A 263 10.25 3.89 -13.41
C TYR A 263 10.84 5.09 -12.70
N GLN A 264 11.47 5.98 -13.46
CA GLN A 264 12.06 7.21 -12.99
C GLN A 264 11.09 8.02 -12.13
N ASN A 265 11.58 8.57 -11.04
CA ASN A 265 10.83 9.45 -10.18
C ASN A 265 11.74 10.48 -9.50
N SER A 266 11.21 11.68 -9.27
CA SER A 266 11.93 12.78 -8.64
C SER A 266 11.69 12.93 -7.14
N LYS A 267 10.84 12.07 -6.56
CA LYS A 267 10.45 12.11 -5.14
C LYS A 267 10.59 10.72 -4.55
N TRP A 268 10.93 10.64 -3.29
CA TRP A 268 10.91 9.39 -2.55
C TRP A 268 9.54 8.71 -2.64
N GLN A 269 9.55 7.41 -2.91
CA GLN A 269 8.36 6.56 -2.98
C GLN A 269 8.58 5.27 -2.21
N LYS A 270 7.62 4.92 -1.36
CA LYS A 270 7.58 3.60 -0.71
C LYS A 270 6.97 2.57 -1.65
N ILE A 271 7.61 1.40 -1.71
CA ILE A 271 7.09 0.27 -2.49
C ILE A 271 7.09 -1.02 -1.68
N TYR A 272 6.09 -1.86 -1.97
CA TYR A 272 5.88 -3.19 -1.39
C TYR A 272 5.88 -4.21 -2.52
N ILE A 273 6.99 -4.90 -2.71
CA ILE A 273 7.20 -5.80 -3.85
C ILE A 273 7.01 -7.24 -3.40
N ASN A 274 6.02 -7.91 -3.97
CA ASN A 274 5.81 -9.34 -3.75
C ASN A 274 6.84 -10.15 -4.53
N LEU A 275 7.76 -10.76 -3.81
CA LEU A 275 8.81 -11.62 -4.35
C LEU A 275 8.36 -13.08 -4.49
N GLY A 276 7.30 -13.49 -3.79
CA GLY A 276 6.87 -14.88 -3.69
C GLY A 276 6.54 -15.52 -5.04
N ARG A 277 5.94 -14.73 -5.97
CA ARG A 277 5.63 -15.22 -7.32
C ARG A 277 6.90 -15.56 -8.12
N THR A 278 7.91 -14.71 -8.07
CA THR A 278 9.17 -14.93 -8.78
C THR A 278 9.97 -16.03 -8.09
N TRP A 279 10.00 -16.00 -6.75
CA TRP A 279 10.68 -17.04 -5.99
C TRP A 279 10.11 -18.44 -6.20
N SER A 280 8.80 -18.59 -6.38
CA SER A 280 8.18 -19.90 -6.67
C SER A 280 8.64 -20.53 -8.00
N GLN A 281 9.34 -19.79 -8.85
CA GLN A 281 9.94 -20.28 -10.09
C GLN A 281 11.32 -20.95 -9.87
N PHE A 282 11.92 -20.73 -8.70
CA PHE A 282 13.14 -21.39 -8.29
C PHE A 282 12.82 -22.63 -7.46
N ASN A 283 13.79 -23.55 -7.36
CA ASN A 283 13.64 -24.69 -6.48
C ASN A 283 13.72 -24.22 -5.01
N TYR A 284 12.81 -24.69 -4.16
CA TYR A 284 12.67 -24.30 -2.75
C TYR A 284 13.95 -24.44 -1.89
N ASN A 285 14.88 -25.27 -2.32
CA ASN A 285 16.15 -25.50 -1.63
C ASN A 285 17.28 -24.63 -2.17
N THR A 286 16.98 -23.69 -3.06
CA THR A 286 18.01 -22.88 -3.72
C THR A 286 18.05 -21.50 -3.07
N PRO A 287 19.20 -21.08 -2.53
CA PRO A 287 19.38 -19.71 -2.10
C PRO A 287 19.14 -18.73 -3.24
N ILE A 288 18.44 -17.64 -2.95
CA ILE A 288 18.17 -16.56 -3.89
C ILE A 288 18.93 -15.32 -3.49
N THR A 289 19.27 -14.50 -4.46
CA THR A 289 19.89 -13.18 -4.28
C THR A 289 19.10 -12.15 -5.09
N LEU A 290 18.93 -10.98 -4.53
CA LEU A 290 18.33 -9.86 -5.25
C LEU A 290 19.40 -9.01 -5.90
N PHE A 291 19.15 -8.60 -7.14
CA PHE A 291 20.02 -7.65 -7.81
C PHE A 291 19.20 -6.62 -8.60
N PHE A 292 19.79 -5.47 -8.75
CA PHE A 292 19.21 -4.28 -9.35
C PHE A 292 20.00 -3.90 -10.58
N GLN A 293 19.30 -3.55 -11.67
CA GLN A 293 19.93 -3.09 -12.89
C GLN A 293 19.33 -1.76 -13.31
N ALA A 294 20.18 -0.77 -13.51
CA ALA A 294 19.79 0.50 -14.07
C ALA A 294 20.03 0.54 -15.57
N ALA A 295 19.02 0.93 -16.36
CA ALA A 295 19.17 1.16 -17.78
C ALA A 295 19.50 2.62 -18.05
N ASN A 296 20.59 2.85 -18.79
CA ASN A 296 21.06 4.16 -19.21
C ASN A 296 21.31 4.17 -20.74
N PRO A 297 20.27 3.90 -21.57
CA PRO A 297 20.43 3.78 -23.02
C PRO A 297 20.84 5.08 -23.69
N ASP A 298 20.49 6.20 -23.10
CA ASP A 298 20.78 7.54 -23.61
C ASP A 298 22.16 8.06 -23.20
N HIS A 299 22.92 7.30 -22.39
CA HIS A 299 24.23 7.70 -21.91
C HIS A 299 24.24 9.06 -21.17
N LYS A 300 23.20 9.32 -20.37
CA LYS A 300 23.07 10.55 -19.56
C LYS A 300 23.62 10.43 -18.16
N GLY A 301 23.87 9.19 -17.74
CA GLY A 301 24.12 8.89 -16.34
C GLY A 301 22.89 9.09 -15.47
N GLY A 302 23.01 8.84 -14.18
CA GLY A 302 21.91 9.03 -13.23
C GLY A 302 22.20 8.45 -11.87
N ARG A 303 21.29 8.69 -10.93
CA ARG A 303 21.41 8.23 -9.56
C ARG A 303 20.23 7.36 -9.19
N ILE A 304 20.51 6.35 -8.42
CA ILE A 304 19.52 5.53 -7.74
C ILE A 304 19.76 5.68 -6.25
N MET A 305 18.73 6.09 -5.54
CA MET A 305 18.77 6.29 -4.10
C MET A 305 17.80 5.31 -3.46
N LEU A 306 18.26 4.58 -2.46
CA LEU A 306 17.49 3.60 -1.69
C LEU A 306 17.52 3.96 -0.22
N ASP A 307 16.40 3.72 0.46
CA ASP A 307 16.30 3.88 1.90
C ASP A 307 15.29 2.86 2.47
N ASN A 308 15.39 2.56 3.75
CA ASN A 308 14.45 1.71 4.49
C ASN A 308 14.19 0.35 3.79
N VAL A 309 15.28 -0.28 3.34
CA VAL A 309 15.22 -1.55 2.60
C VAL A 309 15.03 -2.71 3.56
N LYS A 310 14.01 -3.54 3.33
CA LYS A 310 13.72 -4.75 4.13
C LYS A 310 13.32 -5.91 3.23
N VAL A 311 13.85 -7.10 3.52
CA VAL A 311 13.34 -8.36 2.99
C VAL A 311 12.66 -9.10 4.13
N ILE A 312 11.36 -9.35 3.99
CA ILE A 312 10.49 -9.81 5.06
C ILE A 312 9.64 -11.00 4.62
N THR A 313 9.41 -11.96 5.51
CA THR A 313 8.60 -13.16 5.27
C THR A 313 7.75 -13.53 6.49
N ILE A 314 6.78 -14.42 6.29
CA ILE A 314 5.99 -15.12 7.31
C ILE A 314 6.15 -16.61 7.08
#